data_5647f3780a1be24ec11b3920449eb436
#
_entry.id   5647f3780a1be24ec11b3920449eb436
#
_cell.length_a   1.000
_cell.length_b   1.000
_cell.length_c   1.000
_cell.angle_alpha   90.00
_cell.angle_beta   90.00
_cell.angle_gamma   90.00
#
_symmetry.space_group_name_H-M   'P 1'
#
loop_
_entity.id
_entity.type
_entity.pdbx_description
1 polymer ?
#
loop_
_entity_poly.entity_id
_entity_poly.type
_entity_poly.pdbx_seq_one_letter_code
_entity_poly.pdbx_strand_id
1 'polypeptide(L)'
;MSIREQWLENKAFYERRFHAHKFISYLQTYTNTYMSLEQFQEIVLAAADDPNLVGIAISTRPDCVNDAYLEFLAQLKQSRNLDIDIELGLQTVNYHNLVEINRGHTLAEYIDAVLRIKRCGLSTTAHVILNLPGDTELDVIETAKIISVLGVDFAKLHSLYVVGGTELGRRYEAGAFTMISLQEYVERVVTFLEYLDPEIVIQRLVGKGPQDNLLFCNWDTSWWKIKDAIDAEFIARNSKQGSKFDYLNGKALRLKNSRNKG
;
A
#
# COMPACT_ATOMS: atom_id res chain seq x y z
N MET A 1 16.25 19.12 -12.23
CA MET A 1 17.03 18.40 -11.19
C MET A 1 17.13 16.94 -11.59
N SER A 2 18.33 16.42 -11.74
CA SER A 2 18.57 14.99 -12.04
C SER A 2 18.20 14.10 -10.85
N ILE A 3 18.03 12.79 -11.07
CA ILE A 3 17.80 11.81 -9.98
C ILE A 3 18.93 11.87 -8.96
N ARG A 4 20.18 11.99 -9.41
CA ARG A 4 21.36 12.09 -8.55
C ARG A 4 21.33 13.35 -7.66
N GLU A 5 20.96 14.50 -8.21
CA GLU A 5 20.82 15.74 -7.44
C GLU A 5 19.71 15.63 -6.39
N GLN A 6 18.53 15.10 -6.76
CA GLN A 6 17.42 14.85 -5.82
C GLN A 6 17.85 13.94 -4.69
N TRP A 7 18.57 12.86 -5.01
CA TRP A 7 19.10 11.92 -4.04
C TRP A 7 20.04 12.60 -3.03
N LEU A 8 21.04 13.32 -3.51
CA LEU A 8 22.05 13.98 -2.66
C LEU A 8 21.42 15.05 -1.75
N GLU A 9 20.47 15.82 -2.25
CA GLU A 9 19.76 16.84 -1.46
C GLU A 9 18.92 16.20 -0.35
N ASN A 10 18.10 15.18 -0.68
CA ASN A 10 17.28 14.47 0.30
C ASN A 10 18.17 13.74 1.34
N LYS A 11 19.22 13.04 0.90
CA LYS A 11 20.17 12.36 1.78
C LYS A 11 20.75 13.34 2.79
N ALA A 12 21.30 14.48 2.35
CA ALA A 12 21.87 15.49 3.22
C ALA A 12 20.86 16.07 4.22
N PHE A 13 19.58 16.20 3.83
CA PHE A 13 18.50 16.60 4.72
C PHE A 13 18.26 15.57 5.82
N TYR A 14 18.11 14.29 5.48
CA TYR A 14 17.81 13.23 6.44
C TYR A 14 19.00 12.92 7.35
N GLU A 15 20.24 12.97 6.85
CA GLU A 15 21.46 12.87 7.65
C GLU A 15 21.48 13.95 8.74
N ARG A 16 21.25 15.22 8.38
CA ARG A 16 21.26 16.32 9.35
C ARG A 16 20.08 16.27 10.32
N ARG A 17 18.89 15.91 9.83
CA ARG A 17 17.65 15.99 10.63
C ARG A 17 17.44 14.81 11.56
N PHE A 18 17.85 13.62 11.13
CA PHE A 18 17.54 12.36 11.79
C PHE A 18 18.76 11.50 12.10
N HIS A 19 19.96 11.99 11.81
CA HIS A 19 21.23 11.23 11.96
C HIS A 19 21.18 9.88 11.23
N ALA A 20 20.53 9.84 10.07
CA ALA A 20 20.38 8.62 9.27
C ALA A 20 21.70 8.26 8.61
N HIS A 21 22.06 6.96 8.59
CA HIS A 21 23.27 6.44 7.99
C HIS A 21 23.03 5.39 6.91
N LYS A 22 21.79 4.88 6.82
CA LYS A 22 21.34 3.94 5.79
C LYS A 22 20.04 4.44 5.20
N PHE A 23 19.87 4.24 3.90
CA PHE A 23 18.77 4.85 3.14
C PHE A 23 18.10 3.83 2.24
N ILE A 24 16.82 4.05 1.99
CA ILE A 24 16.05 3.43 0.92
C ILE A 24 15.72 4.52 -0.10
N SER A 25 16.08 4.32 -1.35
CA SER A 25 15.68 5.21 -2.43
C SER A 25 14.22 4.96 -2.77
N TYR A 26 13.37 6.00 -2.73
CA TYR A 26 11.94 5.86 -2.97
C TYR A 26 11.50 6.58 -4.23
N LEU A 27 11.19 5.81 -5.27
CA LEU A 27 10.61 6.30 -6.51
C LEU A 27 9.09 6.34 -6.36
N GLN A 28 8.55 7.50 -5.93
CA GLN A 28 7.16 7.63 -5.49
C GLN A 28 6.23 8.24 -6.55
N THR A 29 6.71 9.23 -7.32
CA THR A 29 5.83 10.07 -8.13
C THR A 29 5.34 9.35 -9.37
N TYR A 30 4.03 9.31 -9.58
CA TYR A 30 3.36 8.66 -10.72
C TYR A 30 3.61 7.14 -10.84
N THR A 31 3.54 6.62 -12.06
CA THR A 31 3.75 5.21 -12.39
C THR A 31 5.17 5.02 -12.90
N ASN A 32 6.10 4.67 -12.03
CA ASN A 32 7.54 4.69 -12.33
C ASN A 32 8.00 3.64 -13.36
N THR A 33 7.16 2.68 -13.70
CA THR A 33 7.43 1.70 -14.76
C THR A 33 6.71 2.01 -16.08
N TYR A 34 5.97 3.15 -16.17
CA TYR A 34 5.29 3.56 -17.41
C TYR A 34 6.23 4.36 -18.32
N MET A 35 7.29 3.69 -18.77
CA MET A 35 8.33 4.22 -19.65
C MET A 35 9.02 3.06 -20.38
N SER A 36 10.00 3.30 -21.24
CA SER A 36 10.79 2.21 -21.84
C SER A 36 11.68 1.52 -20.79
N LEU A 37 12.06 0.27 -21.04
CA LEU A 37 12.94 -0.46 -20.13
C LEU A 37 14.30 0.24 -19.95
N GLU A 38 14.85 0.80 -21.02
CA GLU A 38 16.13 1.51 -21.01
C GLU A 38 16.06 2.75 -20.10
N GLN A 39 15.01 3.56 -20.24
CA GLN A 39 14.79 4.73 -19.38
C GLN A 39 14.61 4.33 -17.91
N PHE A 40 13.85 3.26 -17.67
CA PHE A 40 13.66 2.73 -16.32
C PHE A 40 14.98 2.27 -15.70
N GLN A 41 15.80 1.53 -16.46
CA GLN A 41 17.12 1.09 -16.01
C GLN A 41 18.04 2.28 -15.67
N GLU A 42 18.09 3.30 -16.51
CA GLU A 42 18.87 4.52 -16.24
C GLU A 42 18.46 5.20 -14.92
N ILE A 43 17.15 5.37 -14.70
CA ILE A 43 16.60 5.99 -13.49
C ILE A 43 16.94 5.16 -12.26
N VAL A 44 16.70 3.86 -12.30
CA VAL A 44 16.92 2.95 -11.16
C VAL A 44 18.42 2.84 -10.84
N LEU A 45 19.29 2.76 -11.85
CA LEU A 45 20.73 2.71 -11.65
C LEU A 45 21.25 4.02 -11.05
N ALA A 46 20.75 5.17 -11.49
CA ALA A 46 21.09 6.47 -10.90
C ALA A 46 20.60 6.59 -9.44
N ALA A 47 19.43 6.02 -9.12
CA ALA A 47 18.88 5.97 -7.76
C ALA A 47 19.63 4.95 -6.86
N ALA A 48 20.30 3.96 -7.46
CA ALA A 48 21.06 2.92 -6.78
C ALA A 48 22.53 3.27 -6.52
N ASP A 49 23.00 4.43 -7.00
CA ASP A 49 24.42 4.80 -6.98
C ASP A 49 24.81 5.55 -5.68
N ASP A 50 24.70 4.88 -4.53
CA ASP A 50 25.17 5.39 -3.24
C ASP A 50 25.60 4.24 -2.31
N PRO A 51 26.78 4.32 -1.65
CA PRO A 51 27.28 3.26 -0.78
C PRO A 51 26.46 3.07 0.51
N ASN A 52 25.66 4.04 0.91
CA ASN A 52 24.81 3.97 2.09
C ASN A 52 23.36 3.50 1.78
N LEU A 53 23.11 3.18 0.51
CA LEU A 53 21.81 2.65 0.10
C LEU A 53 21.69 1.19 0.52
N VAL A 54 20.56 0.84 1.15
CA VAL A 54 20.24 -0.54 1.55
C VAL A 54 19.06 -1.11 0.79
N GLY A 55 18.29 -0.27 0.09
CA GLY A 55 17.16 -0.72 -0.68
C GLY A 55 16.59 0.33 -1.63
N ILE A 56 15.69 -0.12 -2.48
CA ILE A 56 14.93 0.73 -3.42
C ILE A 56 13.45 0.33 -3.32
N ALA A 57 12.57 1.31 -3.11
CA ALA A 57 11.14 1.14 -3.19
C ALA A 57 10.61 1.84 -4.45
N ILE A 58 9.80 1.14 -5.24
CA ILE A 58 9.30 1.61 -6.54
C ILE A 58 7.78 1.55 -6.56
N SER A 59 7.14 2.72 -6.53
CA SER A 59 5.68 2.80 -6.65
C SER A 59 5.24 2.72 -8.10
N THR A 60 4.30 1.83 -8.38
CA THR A 60 3.76 1.66 -9.71
C THR A 60 2.33 1.11 -9.73
N ARG A 61 1.77 0.97 -10.92
CA ARG A 61 0.48 0.32 -11.16
C ARG A 61 0.71 -1.16 -11.47
N PRO A 62 -0.21 -2.06 -11.07
CA PRO A 62 -0.11 -3.50 -11.38
C PRO A 62 0.01 -3.80 -12.87
N ASP A 63 -0.77 -3.10 -13.71
CA ASP A 63 -0.81 -3.25 -15.17
C ASP A 63 0.41 -2.64 -15.90
N CYS A 64 1.33 -2.02 -15.17
CA CYS A 64 2.56 -1.42 -15.71
C CYS A 64 3.83 -2.20 -15.32
N VAL A 65 3.71 -3.39 -14.78
CA VAL A 65 4.84 -4.26 -14.41
C VAL A 65 4.89 -5.46 -15.35
N ASN A 66 6.02 -5.67 -16.04
CA ASN A 66 6.26 -6.86 -16.86
C ASN A 66 7.54 -7.60 -16.45
N ASP A 67 7.75 -8.79 -17.00
CA ASP A 67 8.84 -9.67 -16.60
C ASP A 67 10.22 -9.07 -16.85
N ALA A 68 10.42 -8.31 -17.93
CA ALA A 68 11.72 -7.71 -18.26
C ALA A 68 12.17 -6.69 -17.17
N TYR A 69 11.23 -5.91 -16.61
CA TYR A 69 11.52 -5.00 -15.49
C TYR A 69 11.87 -5.78 -14.22
N LEU A 70 11.13 -6.86 -13.93
CA LEU A 70 11.34 -7.68 -12.75
C LEU A 70 12.66 -8.45 -12.80
N GLU A 71 13.03 -8.98 -13.96
CA GLU A 71 14.33 -9.65 -14.19
C GLU A 71 15.51 -8.69 -13.96
N PHE A 72 15.42 -7.47 -14.51
CA PHE A 72 16.43 -6.44 -14.27
C PHE A 72 16.55 -6.11 -12.77
N LEU A 73 15.43 -5.91 -12.07
CA LEU A 73 15.42 -5.60 -10.65
C LEU A 73 15.95 -6.77 -9.79
N ALA A 74 15.63 -8.01 -10.15
CA ALA A 74 16.16 -9.19 -9.47
C ALA A 74 17.68 -9.32 -9.64
N GLN A 75 18.22 -9.03 -10.83
CA GLN A 75 19.67 -8.97 -11.07
C GLN A 75 20.32 -7.84 -10.28
N LEU A 76 19.70 -6.67 -10.23
CA LEU A 76 20.20 -5.52 -9.46
C LEU A 76 20.24 -5.84 -7.95
N LYS A 77 19.19 -6.45 -7.42
CA LYS A 77 19.11 -6.92 -6.03
C LYS A 77 20.31 -7.79 -5.67
N GLN A 78 20.59 -8.79 -6.49
CA GLN A 78 21.70 -9.72 -6.27
C GLN A 78 23.07 -9.05 -6.41
N SER A 79 23.30 -8.27 -7.49
CA SER A 79 24.60 -7.67 -7.80
C SER A 79 25.00 -6.55 -6.84
N ARG A 80 24.05 -5.82 -6.28
CA ARG A 80 24.28 -4.70 -5.36
C ARG A 80 23.96 -5.02 -3.90
N ASN A 81 23.43 -6.22 -3.61
CA ASN A 81 22.94 -6.61 -2.27
C ASN A 81 21.97 -5.59 -1.68
N LEU A 82 20.98 -5.20 -2.46
CA LEU A 82 19.91 -4.24 -2.11
C LEU A 82 18.59 -4.96 -1.88
N ASP A 83 17.81 -4.50 -0.92
CA ASP A 83 16.40 -4.86 -0.85
C ASP A 83 15.61 -4.08 -1.90
N ILE A 84 14.77 -4.78 -2.67
CA ILE A 84 13.91 -4.14 -3.68
C ILE A 84 12.46 -4.44 -3.37
N ASP A 85 11.68 -3.38 -3.19
CA ASP A 85 10.26 -3.42 -2.90
C ASP A 85 9.46 -2.76 -4.04
N ILE A 86 8.47 -3.48 -4.55
CA ILE A 86 7.53 -2.98 -5.56
C ILE A 86 6.22 -2.62 -4.86
N GLU A 87 5.95 -1.32 -4.82
CA GLU A 87 4.75 -0.79 -4.19
C GLU A 87 3.59 -0.71 -5.21
N LEU A 88 2.60 -1.55 -5.03
CA LEU A 88 1.47 -1.69 -5.94
C LEU A 88 0.20 -1.05 -5.38
N GLY A 89 -0.41 -0.18 -6.15
CA GLY A 89 -1.70 0.44 -5.80
C GLY A 89 -2.87 -0.51 -6.07
N LEU A 90 -3.22 -1.38 -5.11
CA LEU A 90 -4.45 -2.18 -5.15
C LEU A 90 -5.68 -1.28 -5.00
N GLN A 91 -5.68 -0.42 -4.00
CA GLN A 91 -6.73 0.46 -3.52
C GLN A 91 -7.86 -0.30 -2.81
N THR A 92 -8.60 -1.15 -3.52
CA THR A 92 -9.67 -2.02 -3.03
C THR A 92 -9.76 -3.28 -3.88
N VAL A 93 -10.38 -4.33 -3.38
CA VAL A 93 -10.77 -5.52 -4.16
C VAL A 93 -12.09 -5.34 -4.90
N ASN A 94 -12.85 -4.29 -4.58
CA ASN A 94 -14.16 -4.03 -5.16
C ASN A 94 -14.03 -3.59 -6.62
N TYR A 95 -14.34 -4.51 -7.54
CA TYR A 95 -14.25 -4.25 -8.98
C TYR A 95 -15.06 -3.03 -9.44
N HIS A 96 -16.28 -2.86 -8.92
CA HIS A 96 -17.14 -1.73 -9.30
C HIS A 96 -16.49 -0.40 -8.91
N ASN A 97 -15.90 -0.32 -7.73
CA ASN A 97 -15.20 0.87 -7.27
C ASN A 97 -13.92 1.13 -8.08
N LEU A 98 -13.15 0.09 -8.44
CA LEU A 98 -11.98 0.28 -9.31
C LEU A 98 -12.36 0.89 -10.66
N VAL A 99 -13.49 0.48 -11.25
CA VAL A 99 -14.02 1.07 -12.47
C VAL A 99 -14.49 2.51 -12.24
N GLU A 100 -15.23 2.75 -11.16
CA GLU A 100 -15.82 4.06 -10.84
C GLU A 100 -14.75 5.14 -10.58
N ILE A 101 -13.65 4.79 -9.91
CA ILE A 101 -12.52 5.70 -9.69
C ILE A 101 -11.54 5.75 -10.86
N ASN A 102 -11.89 5.13 -12.00
CA ASN A 102 -11.04 5.05 -13.20
C ASN A 102 -9.61 4.57 -12.90
N ARG A 103 -9.49 3.49 -12.11
CA ARG A 103 -8.19 3.02 -11.65
C ARG A 103 -7.30 2.49 -12.79
N GLY A 104 -7.90 1.99 -13.88
CA GLY A 104 -7.22 1.49 -15.06
C GLY A 104 -6.62 0.09 -14.94
N HIS A 105 -6.82 -0.59 -13.82
CA HIS A 105 -6.54 -2.03 -13.61
C HIS A 105 -7.63 -2.66 -12.75
N THR A 106 -7.69 -3.98 -12.74
CA THR A 106 -8.61 -4.79 -11.94
C THR A 106 -7.85 -5.58 -10.86
N LEU A 107 -8.59 -6.33 -10.06
CA LEU A 107 -7.98 -7.26 -9.10
C LEU A 107 -7.16 -8.35 -9.80
N ALA A 108 -7.54 -8.76 -11.01
CA ALA A 108 -6.82 -9.79 -11.76
C ALA A 108 -5.40 -9.36 -12.11
N GLU A 109 -5.21 -8.13 -12.62
CA GLU A 109 -3.88 -7.59 -12.91
C GLU A 109 -3.04 -7.42 -11.64
N TYR A 110 -3.68 -7.04 -10.51
CA TYR A 110 -2.98 -6.96 -9.24
C TYR A 110 -2.45 -8.33 -8.78
N ILE A 111 -3.30 -9.36 -8.84
CA ILE A 111 -2.91 -10.74 -8.47
C ILE A 111 -1.77 -11.22 -9.36
N ASP A 112 -1.87 -11.06 -10.68
CA ASP A 112 -0.82 -11.43 -11.63
C ASP A 112 0.50 -10.73 -11.32
N ALA A 113 0.47 -9.40 -11.10
CA ALA A 113 1.66 -8.62 -10.79
C ALA A 113 2.35 -9.11 -9.50
N VAL A 114 1.60 -9.30 -8.40
CA VAL A 114 2.14 -9.81 -7.14
C VAL A 114 2.79 -11.19 -7.34
N LEU A 115 2.12 -12.11 -8.00
CA LEU A 115 2.65 -13.46 -8.25
C LEU A 115 3.94 -13.44 -9.08
N ARG A 116 4.05 -12.55 -10.08
CA ARG A 116 5.28 -12.38 -10.88
C ARG A 116 6.41 -11.76 -10.06
N ILE A 117 6.14 -10.73 -9.27
CA ILE A 117 7.12 -10.08 -8.40
C ILE A 117 7.67 -11.09 -7.38
N LYS A 118 6.80 -11.85 -6.72
CA LYS A 118 7.21 -12.86 -5.73
C LYS A 118 8.05 -13.98 -6.37
N ARG A 119 7.74 -14.42 -7.58
CA ARG A 119 8.58 -15.39 -8.32
C ARG A 119 9.98 -14.89 -8.61
N CYS A 120 10.17 -13.57 -8.77
CA CYS A 120 11.48 -12.95 -8.93
C CYS A 120 12.23 -12.72 -7.60
N GLY A 121 11.67 -13.12 -6.46
CA GLY A 121 12.26 -12.95 -5.13
C GLY A 121 12.33 -11.48 -4.68
N LEU A 122 11.45 -10.64 -5.21
CA LEU A 122 11.31 -9.23 -4.83
C LEU A 122 10.21 -9.09 -3.76
N SER A 123 10.29 -8.02 -2.96
CA SER A 123 9.27 -7.69 -1.97
C SER A 123 8.12 -6.91 -2.61
N THR A 124 6.96 -6.96 -1.98
CA THR A 124 5.75 -6.25 -2.42
C THR A 124 5.13 -5.47 -1.29
N THR A 125 4.72 -4.23 -1.58
CA THR A 125 3.89 -3.39 -0.71
C THR A 125 2.51 -3.17 -1.35
N ALA A 126 1.44 -3.49 -0.63
CA ALA A 126 0.07 -3.17 -1.04
C ALA A 126 -0.34 -1.77 -0.56
N HIS A 127 -0.75 -0.89 -1.48
CA HIS A 127 -1.43 0.35 -1.13
C HIS A 127 -2.94 0.14 -1.14
N VAL A 128 -3.60 0.43 -0.02
CA VAL A 128 -5.03 0.19 0.21
C VAL A 128 -5.70 1.47 0.71
N ILE A 129 -6.91 1.76 0.24
CA ILE A 129 -7.76 2.85 0.71
C ILE A 129 -9.00 2.24 1.36
N LEU A 130 -9.21 2.47 2.67
CA LEU A 130 -10.28 1.80 3.42
C LEU A 130 -11.59 2.60 3.51
N ASN A 131 -11.65 3.77 2.89
CA ASN A 131 -12.83 4.65 2.90
C ASN A 131 -13.20 5.15 1.50
N LEU A 132 -13.03 4.31 0.48
CA LEU A 132 -13.57 4.61 -0.85
C LEU A 132 -15.10 4.64 -0.77
N PRO A 133 -15.76 5.62 -1.41
CA PRO A 133 -17.21 5.62 -1.53
C PRO A 133 -17.72 4.33 -2.20
N GLY A 134 -18.72 3.70 -1.61
CA GLY A 134 -19.26 2.43 -2.12
C GLY A 134 -18.59 1.16 -1.59
N ASP A 135 -17.40 1.24 -0.97
CA ASP A 135 -16.80 0.09 -0.28
C ASP A 135 -17.55 -0.22 1.03
N THR A 136 -17.76 -1.49 1.27
CA THR A 136 -18.37 -2.05 2.48
C THR A 136 -17.32 -2.65 3.40
N GLU A 137 -17.73 -3.05 4.61
CA GLU A 137 -16.86 -3.80 5.52
C GLU A 137 -16.42 -5.14 4.91
N LEU A 138 -17.25 -5.77 4.07
CA LEU A 138 -16.88 -7.01 3.37
C LEU A 138 -15.75 -6.79 2.39
N ASP A 139 -15.72 -5.65 1.69
CA ASP A 139 -14.62 -5.30 0.78
C ASP A 139 -13.32 -5.08 1.55
N VAL A 140 -13.39 -4.47 2.75
CA VAL A 140 -12.26 -4.29 3.66
C VAL A 140 -11.69 -5.64 4.11
N ILE A 141 -12.57 -6.55 4.55
CA ILE A 141 -12.19 -7.92 4.98
C ILE A 141 -11.57 -8.69 3.82
N GLU A 142 -12.18 -8.65 2.65
CA GLU A 142 -11.68 -9.40 1.50
C GLU A 142 -10.36 -8.83 0.98
N THR A 143 -10.16 -7.50 1.06
CA THR A 143 -8.87 -6.86 0.76
C THR A 143 -7.76 -7.41 1.67
N ALA A 144 -7.99 -7.49 2.98
CA ALA A 144 -7.02 -8.05 3.92
C ALA A 144 -6.69 -9.52 3.60
N LYS A 145 -7.70 -10.32 3.27
CA LYS A 145 -7.53 -11.72 2.92
C LYS A 145 -6.74 -11.92 1.62
N ILE A 146 -7.04 -11.15 0.59
CA ILE A 146 -6.37 -11.26 -0.72
C ILE A 146 -4.88 -10.95 -0.59
N ILE A 147 -4.50 -9.84 0.06
CA ILE A 147 -3.09 -9.50 0.22
C ILE A 147 -2.35 -10.51 1.10
N SER A 148 -3.04 -11.09 2.10
CA SER A 148 -2.49 -12.16 2.94
C SER A 148 -2.24 -13.46 2.16
N VAL A 149 -3.23 -13.90 1.36
CA VAL A 149 -3.12 -15.10 0.52
C VAL A 149 -2.00 -14.98 -0.51
N LEU A 150 -1.80 -13.79 -1.04
CA LEU A 150 -0.75 -13.52 -2.03
C LEU A 150 0.65 -13.43 -1.41
N GLY A 151 0.77 -13.44 -0.08
CA GLY A 151 2.05 -13.32 0.63
C GLY A 151 2.71 -11.97 0.40
N VAL A 152 1.92 -10.90 0.40
CA VAL A 152 2.43 -9.52 0.34
C VAL A 152 3.28 -9.24 1.59
N ASP A 153 4.40 -8.55 1.46
CA ASP A 153 5.34 -8.35 2.58
C ASP A 153 4.95 -7.14 3.45
N PHE A 154 4.44 -6.09 2.81
CA PHE A 154 4.13 -4.82 3.47
C PHE A 154 2.75 -4.29 3.05
N ALA A 155 2.13 -3.49 3.91
CA ALA A 155 0.91 -2.76 3.58
C ALA A 155 1.00 -1.28 3.99
N LYS A 156 0.49 -0.41 3.12
CA LYS A 156 0.29 1.02 3.38
C LYS A 156 -1.19 1.35 3.29
N LEU A 157 -1.79 1.68 4.42
CA LEU A 157 -3.17 2.13 4.46
C LEU A 157 -3.24 3.63 4.20
N HIS A 158 -4.21 4.02 3.42
CA HIS A 158 -4.52 5.40 3.11
C HIS A 158 -5.97 5.70 3.47
N SER A 159 -6.19 6.88 4.02
CA SER A 159 -7.50 7.53 3.98
C SER A 159 -7.63 8.26 2.65
N LEU A 160 -8.80 8.15 2.03
CA LEU A 160 -9.13 8.95 0.85
C LEU A 160 -9.11 10.43 1.21
N TYR A 161 -8.49 11.24 0.37
CA TYR A 161 -8.64 12.69 0.37
C TYR A 161 -9.27 13.14 -0.94
N VAL A 162 -10.01 14.22 -0.89
CA VAL A 162 -10.74 14.78 -2.05
C VAL A 162 -10.15 16.14 -2.40
N VAL A 163 -9.73 16.30 -3.66
CA VAL A 163 -9.12 17.53 -4.16
C VAL A 163 -10.08 18.26 -5.07
N GLY A 164 -10.26 19.56 -4.87
CA GLY A 164 -11.08 20.41 -5.70
C GLY A 164 -10.61 20.45 -7.16
N GLY A 165 -11.53 20.61 -8.10
CA GLY A 165 -11.24 20.60 -9.53
C GLY A 165 -11.01 19.23 -10.15
N THR A 166 -10.94 18.14 -9.36
CA THR A 166 -10.92 16.76 -9.87
C THR A 166 -12.34 16.25 -10.14
N GLU A 167 -12.47 15.14 -10.87
CA GLU A 167 -13.79 14.50 -11.06
C GLU A 167 -14.40 14.06 -9.74
N LEU A 168 -13.60 13.45 -8.86
CA LEU A 168 -14.06 13.06 -7.53
C LEU A 168 -14.46 14.28 -6.69
N GLY A 169 -13.72 15.40 -6.82
CA GLY A 169 -14.05 16.68 -6.17
C GLY A 169 -15.40 17.21 -6.61
N ARG A 170 -15.67 17.27 -7.92
CA ARG A 170 -16.97 17.71 -8.46
C ARG A 170 -18.12 16.84 -7.95
N ARG A 171 -17.95 15.54 -7.89
CA ARG A 171 -18.95 14.59 -7.38
C ARG A 171 -19.19 14.78 -5.88
N TYR A 172 -18.15 15.05 -5.12
CA TYR A 172 -18.24 15.35 -3.68
C TYR A 172 -19.01 16.66 -3.43
N GLU A 173 -18.66 17.74 -4.14
CA GLU A 173 -19.34 19.05 -4.07
C GLU A 173 -20.81 18.95 -4.49
N ALA A 174 -21.13 18.08 -5.46
CA ALA A 174 -22.49 17.81 -5.89
C ALA A 174 -23.29 16.91 -4.92
N GLY A 175 -22.69 16.41 -3.84
CA GLY A 175 -23.32 15.50 -2.88
C GLY A 175 -23.62 14.11 -3.45
N ALA A 176 -22.90 13.68 -4.50
CA ALA A 176 -23.09 12.37 -5.11
C ALA A 176 -22.66 11.22 -4.19
N PHE A 177 -21.81 11.49 -3.21
CA PHE A 177 -21.45 10.58 -2.13
C PHE A 177 -21.07 11.37 -0.87
N THR A 178 -21.07 10.67 0.26
CA THR A 178 -20.58 11.19 1.54
C THR A 178 -19.41 10.34 2.05
N MET A 179 -18.48 10.99 2.73
CA MET A 179 -17.39 10.25 3.39
C MET A 179 -17.95 9.57 4.65
N ILE A 180 -17.46 8.38 4.94
CA ILE A 180 -17.74 7.70 6.21
C ILE A 180 -17.22 8.52 7.39
N SER A 181 -17.74 8.29 8.59
CA SER A 181 -17.28 8.95 9.80
C SER A 181 -15.84 8.50 10.17
N LEU A 182 -15.16 9.31 10.99
CA LEU A 182 -13.86 8.92 11.53
C LEU A 182 -13.95 7.62 12.34
N GLN A 183 -15.01 7.46 13.12
CA GLN A 183 -15.24 6.25 13.91
C GLN A 183 -15.36 5.01 13.02
N GLU A 184 -16.14 5.09 11.94
CA GLU A 184 -16.28 3.99 10.98
C GLU A 184 -14.95 3.67 10.26
N TYR A 185 -14.15 4.70 9.94
CA TYR A 185 -12.80 4.48 9.39
C TYR A 185 -11.90 3.73 10.37
N VAL A 186 -11.90 4.13 11.64
CA VAL A 186 -11.13 3.46 12.70
C VAL A 186 -11.55 1.99 12.83
N GLU A 187 -12.85 1.74 12.86
CA GLU A 187 -13.41 0.37 12.90
C GLU A 187 -12.97 -0.46 11.69
N ARG A 188 -13.01 0.12 10.48
CA ARG A 188 -12.53 -0.55 9.24
C ARG A 188 -11.05 -0.85 9.29
N VAL A 189 -10.21 0.08 9.79
CA VAL A 189 -8.76 -0.15 9.95
C VAL A 189 -8.51 -1.32 10.89
N VAL A 190 -9.16 -1.35 12.05
CA VAL A 190 -9.01 -2.44 13.03
C VAL A 190 -9.52 -3.75 12.44
N THR A 191 -10.68 -3.76 11.79
CA THR A 191 -11.21 -4.94 11.10
C THR A 191 -10.25 -5.45 10.04
N PHE A 192 -9.70 -4.57 9.19
CA PHE A 192 -8.69 -4.94 8.19
C PHE A 192 -7.50 -5.64 8.85
N LEU A 193 -6.95 -5.05 9.91
CA LEU A 193 -5.78 -5.58 10.61
C LEU A 193 -6.07 -6.89 11.35
N GLU A 194 -7.27 -7.08 11.89
CA GLU A 194 -7.69 -8.36 12.49
C GLU A 194 -7.68 -9.52 11.49
N TYR A 195 -8.06 -9.27 10.22
CA TYR A 195 -8.06 -10.28 9.16
C TYR A 195 -6.75 -10.40 8.41
N LEU A 196 -5.82 -9.44 8.59
CA LEU A 196 -4.52 -9.44 7.92
C LEU A 196 -3.61 -10.52 8.52
N ASP A 197 -2.77 -11.12 7.69
CA ASP A 197 -1.68 -11.98 8.15
C ASP A 197 -0.79 -11.20 9.16
N PRO A 198 -0.51 -11.75 10.35
CA PRO A 198 0.32 -11.07 11.35
C PRO A 198 1.77 -10.82 10.91
N GLU A 199 2.27 -11.53 9.89
CA GLU A 199 3.62 -11.35 9.36
C GLU A 199 3.72 -10.16 8.39
N ILE A 200 2.61 -9.63 7.87
CA ILE A 200 2.61 -8.45 7.00
C ILE A 200 2.92 -7.19 7.81
N VAL A 201 3.98 -6.49 7.44
CA VAL A 201 4.42 -5.28 8.14
C VAL A 201 3.62 -4.06 7.67
N ILE A 202 3.03 -3.34 8.62
CA ILE A 202 2.29 -2.11 8.33
C ILE A 202 3.24 -0.93 8.30
N GLN A 203 3.46 -0.36 7.13
CA GLN A 203 4.32 0.82 6.95
C GLN A 203 3.59 2.14 7.22
N ARG A 204 2.26 2.16 7.08
CA ARG A 204 1.42 3.35 7.25
C ARG A 204 -0.02 2.97 7.56
N LEU A 205 -0.64 3.70 8.49
CA LEU A 205 -2.07 3.53 8.85
C LEU A 205 -2.96 4.63 8.26
N VAL A 206 -2.41 5.82 7.98
CA VAL A 206 -3.16 6.99 7.49
C VAL A 206 -2.30 7.76 6.50
N GLY A 207 -2.88 8.15 5.36
CA GLY A 207 -2.23 9.00 4.37
C GLY A 207 -2.29 10.50 4.75
N LYS A 208 -1.54 11.31 4.01
CA LYS A 208 -1.67 12.76 4.01
C LYS A 208 -2.06 13.21 2.61
N GLY A 209 -3.03 14.12 2.52
CA GLY A 209 -3.34 14.81 1.28
C GLY A 209 -2.33 15.90 0.94
N PRO A 210 -2.38 16.46 -0.28
CA PRO A 210 -1.63 17.67 -0.64
C PRO A 210 -2.02 18.84 0.28
N GLN A 211 -1.23 19.92 0.27
CA GLN A 211 -1.53 21.09 1.13
C GLN A 211 -2.61 22.00 0.53
N ASP A 212 -2.76 21.98 -0.80
CA ASP A 212 -3.61 22.92 -1.51
C ASP A 212 -4.88 22.26 -2.04
N ASN A 213 -5.96 23.05 -2.07
CA ASN A 213 -7.24 22.73 -2.70
C ASN A 213 -7.91 21.46 -2.20
N LEU A 214 -7.78 21.14 -0.91
CA LEU A 214 -8.44 20.01 -0.27
C LEU A 214 -9.89 20.32 0.07
N LEU A 215 -10.82 19.48 -0.39
CA LEU A 215 -12.23 19.48 0.01
C LEU A 215 -12.50 18.55 1.19
N PHE A 216 -11.72 17.48 1.31
CA PHE A 216 -11.76 16.55 2.43
C PHE A 216 -10.38 15.91 2.65
N CYS A 217 -9.94 15.84 3.90
CA CYS A 217 -8.77 15.06 4.30
C CYS A 217 -8.84 14.74 5.81
N ASN A 218 -8.72 13.48 6.15
CA ASN A 218 -8.52 13.01 7.52
C ASN A 218 -9.52 13.60 8.56
N TRP A 219 -10.74 13.92 8.16
CA TRP A 219 -11.79 14.49 9.05
C TRP A 219 -11.30 15.72 9.82
N ASP A 220 -10.48 16.57 9.20
CA ASP A 220 -9.82 17.73 9.81
C ASP A 220 -9.05 17.40 11.09
N THR A 221 -8.61 16.15 11.20
CA THR A 221 -7.96 15.60 12.39
C THR A 221 -6.51 15.24 12.08
N SER A 222 -5.62 15.46 13.05
CA SER A 222 -4.22 15.07 12.89
C SER A 222 -4.07 13.54 12.84
N TRP A 223 -3.11 13.06 12.05
CA TRP A 223 -2.85 11.63 11.91
C TRP A 223 -2.51 10.94 13.25
N TRP A 224 -1.94 11.66 14.21
CA TRP A 224 -1.67 11.15 15.56
C TRP A 224 -2.96 10.78 16.30
N LYS A 225 -3.96 11.67 16.27
CA LYS A 225 -5.25 11.41 16.91
C LYS A 225 -5.98 10.23 16.26
N ILE A 226 -5.84 10.07 14.94
CA ILE A 226 -6.42 8.92 14.24
C ILE A 226 -5.71 7.64 14.67
N LYS A 227 -4.37 7.67 14.77
CA LYS A 227 -3.61 6.54 15.29
C LYS A 227 -4.00 6.18 16.73
N ASP A 228 -4.10 7.18 17.60
CA ASP A 228 -4.52 6.96 19.00
C ASP A 228 -5.93 6.35 19.08
N ALA A 229 -6.85 6.76 18.19
CA ALA A 229 -8.19 6.17 18.10
C ALA A 229 -8.16 4.72 17.63
N ILE A 230 -7.28 4.37 16.66
CA ILE A 230 -7.08 2.99 16.21
C ILE A 230 -6.52 2.13 17.36
N ASP A 231 -5.53 2.62 18.09
CA ASP A 231 -4.98 1.92 19.25
C ASP A 231 -6.04 1.71 20.35
N ALA A 232 -6.87 2.72 20.64
CA ALA A 232 -7.97 2.64 21.59
C ALA A 232 -9.03 1.61 21.16
N GLU A 233 -9.36 1.54 19.88
CA GLU A 233 -10.31 0.56 19.33
C GLU A 233 -9.76 -0.88 19.44
N PHE A 234 -8.47 -1.11 19.20
CA PHE A 234 -7.85 -2.42 19.45
C PHE A 234 -7.96 -2.84 20.92
N ILE A 235 -7.73 -1.90 21.85
CA ILE A 235 -7.88 -2.15 23.29
C ILE A 235 -9.32 -2.49 23.62
N ALA A 236 -10.29 -1.71 23.11
CA ALA A 236 -11.71 -1.91 23.35
C ALA A 236 -12.20 -3.28 22.82
N ARG A 237 -11.70 -3.72 21.67
CA ARG A 237 -11.99 -5.06 21.11
C ARG A 237 -11.19 -6.18 21.76
N ASN A 238 -10.24 -5.89 22.64
CA ASN A 238 -9.26 -6.85 23.15
C ASN A 238 -8.64 -7.69 22.02
N SER A 239 -8.19 -7.02 20.96
CA SER A 239 -7.78 -7.61 19.71
C SER A 239 -6.38 -7.18 19.29
N LYS A 240 -5.87 -7.77 18.22
CA LYS A 240 -4.57 -7.48 17.61
C LYS A 240 -4.57 -7.86 16.13
N GLN A 241 -3.53 -7.42 15.40
CA GLN A 241 -3.32 -7.86 14.02
C GLN A 241 -3.33 -9.40 13.95
N GLY A 242 -4.01 -9.94 12.98
CA GLY A 242 -4.10 -11.38 12.73
C GLY A 242 -5.03 -12.15 13.66
N SER A 243 -5.76 -11.50 14.59
CA SER A 243 -6.65 -12.20 15.52
C SER A 243 -7.75 -13.02 14.83
N LYS A 244 -8.09 -12.66 13.58
CA LYS A 244 -9.06 -13.36 12.72
C LYS A 244 -8.42 -14.01 11.47
N PHE A 245 -7.09 -14.13 11.43
CA PHE A 245 -6.35 -14.81 10.36
C PHE A 245 -6.43 -16.32 10.52
N ASP A 246 -7.60 -16.88 10.28
CA ASP A 246 -7.88 -18.31 10.45
C ASP A 246 -8.50 -18.96 9.21
N TYR A 247 -8.62 -18.24 8.11
CA TYR A 247 -9.41 -18.61 6.94
C TYR A 247 -8.64 -19.46 5.90
N LEU A 248 -7.31 -19.57 6.03
CA LEU A 248 -6.47 -20.36 5.12
C LEU A 248 -6.44 -21.86 5.52
N ASN A 249 -5.79 -22.67 4.68
CA ASN A 249 -5.52 -24.07 4.94
C ASN A 249 -6.76 -24.90 5.36
N GLY A 250 -7.82 -24.81 4.56
CA GLY A 250 -9.01 -25.65 4.72
C GLY A 250 -9.77 -25.43 6.04
N LYS A 251 -10.07 -24.17 6.38
CA LYS A 251 -10.79 -23.76 7.60
C LYS A 251 -11.98 -24.66 7.93
N ALA A 252 -12.82 -25.00 6.94
CA ALA A 252 -14.02 -25.83 7.17
C ALA A 252 -13.67 -27.23 7.70
N LEU A 253 -12.58 -27.83 7.23
CA LEU A 253 -12.12 -29.13 7.70
C LEU A 253 -11.54 -29.08 9.11
N ARG A 254 -10.80 -28.01 9.44
CA ARG A 254 -10.28 -27.81 10.81
C ARG A 254 -11.41 -27.67 11.81
N LEU A 255 -12.43 -26.87 11.50
CA LEU A 255 -13.61 -26.69 12.36
C LEU A 255 -14.41 -27.97 12.54
N LYS A 256 -14.52 -28.82 11.50
CA LYS A 256 -15.16 -30.15 11.60
C LYS A 256 -14.40 -31.06 12.53
N ASN A 257 -13.08 -31.12 12.42
CA ASN A 257 -12.23 -31.96 13.22
C ASN A 257 -12.18 -31.57 14.70
N SER A 258 -12.31 -30.28 15.02
CA SER A 258 -12.39 -29.79 16.40
C SER A 258 -13.72 -30.11 17.07
N ARG A 259 -14.84 -30.12 16.33
CA ARG A 259 -16.17 -30.50 16.83
C ARG A 259 -16.29 -32.00 17.11
N ASN A 260 -15.50 -32.86 16.42
CA ASN A 260 -15.51 -34.29 16.61
C ASN A 260 -14.57 -34.77 17.74
N LYS A 261 -13.83 -33.87 18.39
CA LYS A 261 -12.91 -34.16 19.50
C LYS A 261 -13.42 -33.68 20.85
N GLY A 262 -14.56 -33.02 20.91
CA GLY A 262 -15.27 -32.63 22.13
C GLY A 262 -16.57 -33.41 22.28
#